data_91a3387a573e8f8c913c688372359e6c
#
_entry.id   91a3387a573e8f8c913c688372359e6c
#
_cell.length_a   1.000
_cell.length_b   1.000
_cell.length_c   1.000
_cell.angle_alpha   90.00
_cell.angle_beta   90.00
_cell.angle_gamma   90.00
#
_symmetry.space_group_name_H-M   'P 1'
#
loop_
_entity.id
_entity.type
_entity.pdbx_description
1 polymer ?
#
loop_
_entity_poly.entity_id
_entity_poly.type
_entity_poly.pdbx_seq_one_letter_code
_entity_poly.pdbx_strand_id
1 'polypeptide(L)'
;MIERLLAPYEEQLQQAESMPGWGRRAAQDAIAETGVDMTRFPTGAHLASWAGRTPLDHQSGERAGRAMSKKGNRYLAGITGETAVAAGKTQTREGARYRRLARHRGKAKAQVALGNTQLKVYHKLLSAPGLRYQDLGADYYERQASTRRQIAHHVGKLSNLGFEVTLCLRPDPDGTGHAPAA
;
A
#
# COMPACT_ATOMS: atom_id res chain seq x y z
N MET A 1 -10.41 18.53 24.82
CA MET A 1 -11.80 18.01 24.63
C MET A 1 -11.84 16.75 23.78
N ILE A 2 -11.19 16.70 22.62
CA ILE A 2 -11.15 15.52 21.72
C ILE A 2 -10.57 14.27 22.43
N GLU A 3 -9.48 14.41 23.17
CA GLU A 3 -8.85 13.28 23.88
C GLU A 3 -9.77 12.60 24.89
N ARG A 4 -10.60 13.37 25.60
CA ARG A 4 -11.58 12.80 26.55
C ARG A 4 -12.67 11.99 25.84
N LEU A 5 -13.09 12.43 24.65
CA LEU A 5 -14.11 11.72 23.87
C LEU A 5 -13.56 10.44 23.23
N LEU A 6 -12.27 10.43 22.93
CA LEU A 6 -11.59 9.30 22.29
C LEU A 6 -10.94 8.34 23.30
N ALA A 7 -10.91 8.67 24.59
CA ALA A 7 -10.35 7.80 25.63
C ALA A 7 -10.90 6.35 25.62
N PRO A 8 -12.21 6.11 25.38
CA PRO A 8 -12.74 4.76 25.27
C PRO A 8 -12.22 3.96 24.07
N TYR A 9 -11.64 4.63 23.08
CA TYR A 9 -11.17 4.04 21.81
C TYR A 9 -9.63 4.03 21.68
N GLU A 10 -8.93 4.06 22.82
CA GLU A 10 -7.48 4.12 22.84
C GLU A 10 -6.82 2.93 22.14
N GLU A 11 -7.41 1.74 22.29
CA GLU A 11 -6.92 0.54 21.61
C GLU A 11 -7.00 0.68 20.07
N GLN A 12 -8.14 1.13 19.57
CA GLN A 12 -8.37 1.34 18.13
C GLN A 12 -7.48 2.46 17.57
N LEU A 13 -7.25 3.50 18.35
CA LEU A 13 -6.29 4.55 17.99
C LEU A 13 -4.89 3.98 17.82
N GLN A 14 -4.41 3.21 18.78
CA GLN A 14 -3.10 2.57 18.71
C GLN A 14 -3.00 1.54 17.58
N GLN A 15 -4.09 0.83 17.27
CA GLN A 15 -4.15 -0.05 16.10
C GLN A 15 -3.92 0.75 14.81
N ALA A 16 -4.61 1.88 14.63
CA ALA A 16 -4.45 2.75 13.48
C ALA A 16 -3.06 3.39 13.41
N GLU A 17 -2.53 3.89 14.56
CA GLU A 17 -1.19 4.48 14.67
C GLU A 17 -0.07 3.49 14.32
N SER A 18 -0.30 2.19 14.46
CA SER A 18 0.70 1.17 14.12
C SER A 18 1.02 1.13 12.62
N MET A 19 0.17 1.73 11.78
CA MET A 19 0.38 1.76 10.33
C MET A 19 1.42 2.80 9.90
N PRO A 20 2.25 2.50 8.90
CA PRO A 20 3.23 3.45 8.38
C PRO A 20 2.59 4.75 7.88
N GLY A 21 3.11 5.87 8.37
CA GLY A 21 2.64 7.21 8.01
C GLY A 21 1.38 7.67 8.74
N TRP A 22 0.82 6.86 9.63
CA TRP A 22 -0.30 7.22 10.48
C TRP A 22 0.21 7.72 11.84
N GLY A 23 -0.04 8.99 12.13
CA GLY A 23 0.18 9.53 13.47
C GLY A 23 -1.13 9.64 14.23
N ARG A 24 -1.05 9.99 15.50
CA ARG A 24 -2.19 10.15 16.42
C ARG A 24 -3.33 10.94 15.80
N ARG A 25 -3.03 12.08 15.19
CA ARG A 25 -4.03 12.96 14.57
C ARG A 25 -4.78 12.26 13.44
N ALA A 26 -4.07 11.59 12.55
CA ALA A 26 -4.68 10.87 11.43
C ALA A 26 -5.58 9.73 11.92
N ALA A 27 -5.17 9.02 12.99
CA ALA A 27 -5.98 7.98 13.61
C ALA A 27 -7.26 8.54 14.24
N GLN A 28 -7.15 9.66 14.97
CA GLN A 28 -8.30 10.36 15.58
C GLN A 28 -9.30 10.82 14.53
N ASP A 29 -8.82 11.50 13.51
CA ASP A 29 -9.67 12.05 12.44
C ASP A 29 -10.33 10.90 11.64
N ALA A 30 -9.62 9.80 11.40
CA ALA A 30 -10.18 8.63 10.73
C ALA A 30 -11.27 7.94 11.56
N ILE A 31 -11.05 7.75 12.86
CA ILE A 31 -12.06 7.19 13.77
C ILE A 31 -13.29 8.10 13.88
N ALA A 32 -13.10 9.43 13.91
CA ALA A 32 -14.19 10.39 13.92
C ALA A 32 -15.08 10.25 12.66
N GLU A 33 -14.49 9.96 11.50
CA GLU A 33 -15.22 9.81 10.24
C GLU A 33 -15.88 8.43 10.07
N THR A 34 -15.21 7.36 10.50
CA THR A 34 -15.66 5.97 10.25
C THR A 34 -16.38 5.35 11.43
N GLY A 35 -16.15 5.85 12.64
CA GLY A 35 -16.41 5.12 13.87
C GLY A 35 -15.41 3.96 14.05
N VAL A 36 -15.62 3.19 15.11
CA VAL A 36 -14.81 1.99 15.42
C VAL A 36 -15.49 0.68 15.00
N ASP A 37 -16.79 0.73 14.75
CA ASP A 37 -17.57 -0.42 14.32
C ASP A 37 -17.41 -0.64 12.81
N MET A 38 -16.55 -1.59 12.46
CA MET A 38 -16.26 -1.94 11.06
C MET A 38 -17.33 -2.84 10.44
N THR A 39 -18.32 -3.33 11.18
CA THR A 39 -19.44 -4.11 10.61
C THR A 39 -20.27 -3.28 9.63
N ARG A 40 -20.25 -1.96 9.76
CA ARG A 40 -20.86 -1.00 8.82
C ARG A 40 -20.28 -1.08 7.41
N PHE A 41 -19.09 -1.62 7.26
CA PHE A 41 -18.42 -1.82 5.98
C PHE A 41 -18.14 -3.32 5.80
N PRO A 42 -18.87 -4.02 4.92
CA PRO A 42 -18.73 -5.47 4.75
C PRO A 42 -17.28 -5.91 4.45
N THR A 43 -16.49 -5.06 3.81
CA THR A 43 -15.06 -5.29 3.56
C THR A 43 -14.29 -3.97 3.53
N GLY A 44 -12.97 -4.03 3.69
CA GLY A 44 -12.11 -2.87 3.51
C GLY A 44 -12.17 -2.25 2.09
N ALA A 45 -12.63 -3.00 1.09
CA ALA A 45 -12.89 -2.46 -0.24
C ALA A 45 -14.11 -1.54 -0.27
N HIS A 46 -15.17 -1.86 0.50
CA HIS A 46 -16.33 -0.98 0.67
C HIS A 46 -15.96 0.32 1.37
N LEU A 47 -15.13 0.24 2.43
CA LEU A 47 -14.60 1.44 3.10
C LEU A 47 -13.79 2.30 2.14
N ALA A 48 -12.88 1.70 1.35
CA ALA A 48 -12.07 2.42 0.38
C ALA A 48 -12.93 3.06 -0.74
N SER A 49 -14.00 2.39 -1.16
CA SER A 49 -14.97 2.92 -2.11
C SER A 49 -15.76 4.10 -1.52
N TRP A 50 -16.24 3.95 -0.29
CA TRP A 50 -16.95 5.01 0.42
C TRP A 50 -16.06 6.26 0.62
N ALA A 51 -14.77 6.06 0.89
CA ALA A 51 -13.79 7.14 1.00
C ALA A 51 -13.39 7.75 -0.36
N GLY A 52 -13.88 7.24 -1.49
CA GLY A 52 -13.51 7.73 -2.83
C GLY A 52 -12.08 7.38 -3.24
N ARG A 53 -11.50 6.30 -2.69
CA ARG A 53 -10.15 5.84 -3.01
C ARG A 53 -10.14 4.69 -4.01
N THR A 54 -11.22 4.53 -4.77
CA THR A 54 -11.30 3.57 -5.88
C THR A 54 -11.32 4.30 -7.21
N PRO A 55 -10.70 3.73 -8.26
CA PRO A 55 -10.81 4.29 -9.60
C PRO A 55 -12.26 4.20 -10.07
N LEU A 56 -12.69 5.20 -10.83
CA LEU A 56 -13.91 5.12 -11.65
C LEU A 56 -13.50 4.57 -13.01
N ASP A 57 -14.19 3.51 -13.41
CA ASP A 57 -14.08 2.98 -14.75
C ASP A 57 -15.06 3.78 -15.66
N HIS A 58 -14.51 4.74 -16.39
CA HIS A 58 -15.23 5.49 -17.41
C HIS A 58 -14.87 4.93 -18.80
N GLN A 59 -15.20 3.68 -19.03
CA GLN A 59 -15.13 3.12 -20.37
C GLN A 59 -16.52 3.25 -21.00
N SER A 60 -16.70 4.28 -21.81
CA SER A 60 -17.80 4.34 -22.77
C SER A 60 -17.20 4.41 -24.18
N GLY A 61 -17.27 3.28 -24.91
CA GLY A 61 -16.75 3.14 -26.27
C GLY A 61 -15.23 2.97 -26.37
N GLU A 62 -14.67 3.19 -27.57
CA GLU A 62 -13.26 2.96 -27.90
C GLU A 62 -12.27 3.95 -27.27
N ARG A 63 -12.73 5.01 -26.64
CA ARG A 63 -11.86 6.01 -26.01
C ARG A 63 -11.77 5.77 -24.51
N ALA A 64 -10.57 5.42 -24.04
CA ALA A 64 -10.26 5.42 -22.62
C ALA A 64 -10.42 6.83 -22.04
N GLY A 65 -11.44 7.01 -21.18
CA GLY A 65 -11.65 8.25 -20.46
C GLY A 65 -10.51 8.57 -19.48
N ARG A 66 -10.41 9.82 -19.05
CA ARG A 66 -9.43 10.24 -18.05
C ARG A 66 -9.69 9.48 -16.76
N ALA A 67 -8.67 8.78 -16.23
CA ALA A 67 -8.77 8.07 -14.97
C ALA A 67 -9.09 9.06 -13.83
N MET A 68 -10.28 8.90 -13.25
CA MET A 68 -10.75 9.69 -12.10
C MET A 68 -11.01 8.76 -10.92
N SER A 69 -10.94 9.28 -9.71
CA SER A 69 -11.41 8.57 -8.52
C SER A 69 -12.89 8.90 -8.26
N LYS A 70 -13.61 7.94 -7.68
CA LYS A 70 -15.00 8.14 -7.24
C LYS A 70 -15.07 9.28 -6.23
N LYS A 71 -16.13 10.09 -6.28
CA LYS A 71 -16.45 11.02 -5.19
C LYS A 71 -16.80 10.22 -3.94
N GLY A 72 -16.29 10.64 -2.79
CA GLY A 72 -16.52 9.98 -1.50
C GLY A 72 -16.32 10.93 -0.35
N ASN A 73 -16.07 10.39 0.86
CA ASN A 73 -15.78 11.19 2.03
C ASN A 73 -14.47 11.97 1.83
N ARG A 74 -14.59 13.31 1.73
CA ARG A 74 -13.46 14.19 1.42
C ARG A 74 -12.42 14.25 2.55
N TYR A 75 -12.87 14.11 3.81
CA TYR A 75 -12.01 14.18 4.98
C TYR A 75 -11.13 12.93 5.05
N LEU A 76 -11.72 11.75 4.96
CA LEU A 76 -10.98 10.50 4.92
C LEU A 76 -10.08 10.39 3.68
N ALA A 77 -10.51 10.97 2.56
CA ALA A 77 -9.66 11.11 1.38
C ALA A 77 -8.45 12.00 1.65
N GLY A 78 -8.62 13.13 2.35
CA GLY A 78 -7.51 14.00 2.77
C GLY A 78 -6.53 13.26 3.67
N ILE A 79 -7.01 12.67 4.77
CA ILE A 79 -6.22 11.90 5.73
C ILE A 79 -5.37 10.84 5.01
N THR A 80 -6.00 10.02 4.18
CA THR A 80 -5.28 8.96 3.45
C THR A 80 -4.32 9.48 2.39
N GLY A 81 -4.52 10.71 1.89
CA GLY A 81 -3.57 11.39 1.03
C GLY A 81 -2.29 11.77 1.78
N GLU A 82 -2.44 12.37 2.94
CA GLU A 82 -1.34 12.80 3.81
C GLU A 82 -0.56 11.60 4.37
N THR A 83 -1.27 10.61 4.90
CA THR A 83 -0.64 9.38 5.43
C THR A 83 0.10 8.60 4.36
N ALA A 84 -0.40 8.58 3.11
CA ALA A 84 0.28 7.97 1.99
C ALA A 84 1.61 8.67 1.65
N VAL A 85 1.64 10.01 1.70
CA VAL A 85 2.88 10.78 1.50
C VAL A 85 3.86 10.54 2.65
N ALA A 86 3.37 10.52 3.89
CA ALA A 86 4.19 10.25 5.07
C ALA A 86 4.79 8.83 5.01
N ALA A 87 3.97 7.81 4.69
CA ALA A 87 4.44 6.45 4.49
C ALA A 87 5.49 6.35 3.38
N GLY A 88 5.36 7.15 2.31
CA GLY A 88 6.33 7.20 1.21
C GLY A 88 7.75 7.57 1.63
N LYS A 89 7.92 8.22 2.78
CA LYS A 89 9.20 8.60 3.37
C LYS A 89 9.81 7.51 4.27
N THR A 90 9.06 6.44 4.57
CA THR A 90 9.50 5.36 5.45
C THR A 90 10.16 4.22 4.69
N GLN A 91 11.01 3.44 5.39
CA GLN A 91 11.63 2.22 4.85
C GLN A 91 10.76 0.99 5.15
N THR A 92 9.48 1.08 4.76
CA THR A 92 8.48 0.04 4.94
C THR A 92 8.01 -0.48 3.58
N ARG A 93 7.29 -1.62 3.58
CA ARG A 93 6.60 -2.15 2.40
C ARG A 93 5.71 -1.09 1.73
N GLU A 94 4.97 -0.32 2.54
CA GLU A 94 4.06 0.71 2.02
C GLU A 94 4.83 1.89 1.42
N GLY A 95 5.94 2.29 2.05
CA GLY A 95 6.85 3.28 1.50
C GLY A 95 7.45 2.85 0.16
N ALA A 96 7.90 1.60 0.06
CA ALA A 96 8.40 1.02 -1.19
C ALA A 96 7.31 1.00 -2.28
N ARG A 97 6.06 0.62 -1.91
CA ARG A 97 4.91 0.66 -2.82
C ARG A 97 4.65 2.07 -3.34
N TYR A 98 4.61 3.07 -2.44
CA TYR A 98 4.39 4.46 -2.83
C TYR A 98 5.46 4.94 -3.83
N ARG A 99 6.74 4.77 -3.49
CA ARG A 99 7.86 5.19 -4.36
C ARG A 99 7.82 4.52 -5.72
N ARG A 100 7.52 3.21 -5.76
CA ARG A 100 7.37 2.45 -7.01
C ARG A 100 6.23 3.01 -7.87
N LEU A 101 5.05 3.22 -7.29
CA LEU A 101 3.90 3.75 -8.01
C LEU A 101 4.11 5.20 -8.44
N ALA A 102 4.71 6.05 -7.60
CA ALA A 102 4.98 7.44 -7.91
C ALA A 102 5.93 7.59 -9.10
N ARG A 103 6.93 6.70 -9.22
CA ARG A 103 7.88 6.68 -10.35
C ARG A 103 7.20 6.37 -11.69
N HIS A 104 6.25 5.43 -11.70
CA HIS A 104 5.64 4.95 -12.94
C HIS A 104 4.30 5.62 -13.30
N ARG A 105 3.56 6.10 -12.30
CA ARG A 105 2.18 6.60 -12.48
C ARG A 105 1.98 8.03 -11.98
N GLY A 106 3.02 8.62 -11.38
CA GLY A 106 2.97 9.95 -10.77
C GLY A 106 2.43 9.94 -9.33
N LYS A 107 2.77 11.00 -8.58
CA LYS A 107 2.49 11.11 -7.13
C LYS A 107 1.01 11.04 -6.79
N ALA A 108 0.16 11.74 -7.53
CA ALA A 108 -1.29 11.78 -7.28
C ALA A 108 -1.93 10.38 -7.36
N LYS A 109 -1.60 9.59 -8.39
CA LYS A 109 -2.09 8.22 -8.52
C LYS A 109 -1.52 7.29 -7.44
N ALA A 110 -0.25 7.50 -7.05
CA ALA A 110 0.37 6.76 -5.96
C ALA A 110 -0.33 7.01 -4.61
N GLN A 111 -0.69 8.27 -4.30
CA GLN A 111 -1.45 8.63 -3.10
C GLN A 111 -2.80 7.91 -3.05
N VAL A 112 -3.56 7.95 -4.14
CA VAL A 112 -4.88 7.27 -4.19
C VAL A 112 -4.73 5.76 -4.04
N ALA A 113 -3.77 5.15 -4.74
CA ALA A 113 -3.55 3.71 -4.69
C ALA A 113 -3.05 3.23 -3.32
N LEU A 114 -2.15 3.99 -2.67
CA LEU A 114 -1.71 3.66 -1.32
C LEU A 114 -2.81 3.93 -0.30
N GLY A 115 -3.54 5.04 -0.39
CA GLY A 115 -4.70 5.34 0.46
C GLY A 115 -5.77 4.24 0.41
N ASN A 116 -6.04 3.67 -0.78
CA ASN A 116 -6.91 2.50 -0.91
C ASN A 116 -6.37 1.30 -0.11
N THR A 117 -5.07 1.04 -0.19
CA THR A 117 -4.45 -0.06 0.56
C THR A 117 -4.51 0.19 2.05
N GLN A 118 -4.18 1.40 2.50
CA GLN A 118 -4.22 1.80 3.91
C GLN A 118 -5.63 1.63 4.51
N LEU A 119 -6.69 2.02 3.80
CA LEU A 119 -8.06 1.83 4.28
C LEU A 119 -8.45 0.36 4.41
N LYS A 120 -7.96 -0.51 3.53
CA LYS A 120 -8.17 -1.96 3.66
C LYS A 120 -7.45 -2.54 4.88
N VAL A 121 -6.23 -2.05 5.15
CA VAL A 121 -5.48 -2.43 6.35
C VAL A 121 -6.15 -1.90 7.60
N TYR A 122 -6.52 -0.62 7.61
CA TYR A 122 -7.25 0.03 8.70
C TYR A 122 -8.52 -0.76 9.08
N HIS A 123 -9.35 -1.08 8.09
CA HIS A 123 -10.55 -1.90 8.30
C HIS A 123 -10.20 -3.24 8.96
N LYS A 124 -9.17 -3.95 8.46
CA LYS A 124 -8.75 -5.23 9.03
C LYS A 124 -8.26 -5.09 10.48
N LEU A 125 -7.51 -4.04 10.78
CA LEU A 125 -6.99 -3.80 12.13
C LEU A 125 -8.14 -3.56 13.12
N LEU A 126 -9.07 -2.68 12.78
CA LEU A 126 -10.19 -2.35 13.65
C LEU A 126 -11.24 -3.47 13.75
N SER A 127 -11.30 -4.38 12.78
CA SER A 127 -12.18 -5.57 12.83
C SER A 127 -11.67 -6.66 13.76
N ALA A 128 -10.42 -6.59 14.22
CA ALA A 128 -9.81 -7.60 15.08
C ALA A 128 -9.14 -6.92 16.29
N PRO A 129 -9.71 -7.08 17.50
CA PRO A 129 -9.13 -6.50 18.72
C PRO A 129 -7.67 -6.92 18.90
N GLY A 130 -6.82 -6.01 19.37
CA GLY A 130 -5.41 -6.25 19.65
C GLY A 130 -4.51 -6.40 18.43
N LEU A 131 -5.07 -6.49 17.22
CA LEU A 131 -4.26 -6.64 16.01
C LEU A 131 -3.45 -5.37 15.72
N ARG A 132 -2.15 -5.50 15.50
CA ARG A 132 -1.24 -4.40 15.13
C ARG A 132 -0.70 -4.62 13.72
N TYR A 133 -0.38 -3.54 13.05
CA TYR A 133 0.29 -3.61 11.76
C TYR A 133 1.67 -4.24 11.90
N GLN A 134 1.96 -5.21 11.04
CA GLN A 134 3.29 -5.80 10.91
C GLN A 134 3.85 -5.44 9.54
N ASP A 135 4.98 -4.74 9.54
CA ASP A 135 5.63 -4.39 8.29
C ASP A 135 6.35 -5.59 7.66
N LEU A 136 6.20 -5.72 6.36
CA LEU A 136 6.83 -6.80 5.59
C LEU A 136 8.19 -6.41 4.99
N GLY A 137 8.66 -5.20 5.31
CA GLY A 137 9.95 -4.66 4.89
C GLY A 137 9.92 -3.96 3.52
N ALA A 138 10.90 -3.06 3.32
CA ALA A 138 11.01 -2.28 2.08
C ALA A 138 11.34 -3.14 0.86
N ASP A 139 11.99 -4.27 1.07
CA ASP A 139 12.42 -5.25 0.06
C ASP A 139 11.32 -6.26 -0.33
N TYR A 140 10.12 -6.16 0.26
CA TYR A 140 9.00 -7.08 0.03
C TYR A 140 8.76 -7.34 -1.46
N TYR A 141 8.74 -6.30 -2.29
CA TYR A 141 8.46 -6.44 -3.71
C TYR A 141 9.63 -7.04 -4.50
N GLU A 142 10.85 -6.87 -4.01
CA GLU A 142 12.04 -7.47 -4.60
C GLU A 142 12.05 -8.98 -4.32
N ARG A 143 11.76 -9.37 -3.08
CA ARG A 143 11.63 -10.78 -2.68
C ARG A 143 10.48 -11.51 -3.40
N GLN A 144 9.40 -10.80 -3.73
CA GLN A 144 8.25 -11.35 -4.46
C GLN A 144 8.49 -11.44 -5.99
N ALA A 145 9.48 -10.75 -6.51
CA ALA A 145 9.82 -10.86 -7.92
C ALA A 145 10.49 -12.21 -8.17
N SER A 146 9.95 -13.02 -9.09
CA SER A 146 10.56 -14.32 -9.43
C SER A 146 11.99 -14.09 -9.89
N THR A 147 12.91 -14.95 -9.46
CA THR A 147 14.34 -14.91 -9.84
C THR A 147 14.51 -14.81 -11.36
N ARG A 148 13.71 -15.59 -12.11
CA ARG A 148 13.71 -15.54 -13.58
C ARG A 148 13.39 -14.15 -14.14
N ARG A 149 12.42 -13.44 -13.53
CA ARG A 149 12.05 -12.08 -13.96
C ARG A 149 13.12 -11.06 -13.59
N GLN A 150 13.78 -11.22 -12.44
CA GLN A 150 14.91 -10.38 -12.04
C GLN A 150 16.08 -10.55 -13.00
N ILE A 151 16.46 -11.80 -13.31
CA ILE A 151 17.50 -12.12 -14.26
C ILE A 151 17.19 -11.51 -15.63
N ALA A 152 16.01 -11.76 -16.19
CA ALA A 152 15.61 -11.22 -17.48
C ALA A 152 15.68 -9.67 -17.52
N HIS A 153 15.28 -9.01 -16.42
CA HIS A 153 15.36 -7.55 -16.31
C HIS A 153 16.82 -7.03 -16.34
N HIS A 154 17.73 -7.67 -15.59
CA HIS A 154 19.13 -7.25 -15.56
C HIS A 154 19.85 -7.56 -16.86
N VAL A 155 19.61 -8.72 -17.45
CA VAL A 155 20.15 -9.07 -18.79
C VAL A 155 19.69 -8.06 -19.83
N GLY A 156 18.38 -7.76 -19.89
CA GLY A 156 17.85 -6.78 -20.82
C GLY A 156 18.46 -5.38 -20.65
N LYS A 157 18.72 -4.95 -19.41
CA LYS A 157 19.40 -3.67 -19.15
C LYS A 157 20.83 -3.66 -19.68
N LEU A 158 21.59 -4.73 -19.45
CA LEU A 158 22.98 -4.83 -19.92
C LEU A 158 23.05 -4.91 -21.46
N SER A 159 22.14 -5.69 -22.07
CA SER A 159 22.03 -5.77 -23.53
C SER A 159 21.70 -4.42 -24.17
N ASN A 160 20.83 -3.60 -23.55
CA ASN A 160 20.52 -2.26 -24.03
C ASN A 160 21.71 -1.28 -23.92
N LEU A 161 22.68 -1.58 -23.05
CA LEU A 161 23.93 -0.84 -22.92
C LEU A 161 25.02 -1.35 -23.91
N GLY A 162 24.68 -2.32 -24.77
CA GLY A 162 25.60 -2.88 -25.77
C GLY A 162 26.44 -4.07 -25.28
N PHE A 163 26.12 -4.66 -24.10
CA PHE A 163 26.84 -5.82 -23.59
C PHE A 163 26.17 -7.13 -24.03
N GLU A 164 27.00 -8.08 -24.47
CA GLU A 164 26.57 -9.48 -24.57
C GLU A 164 26.66 -10.13 -23.19
N VAL A 165 25.57 -10.75 -22.72
CA VAL A 165 25.46 -11.25 -21.34
C VAL A 165 25.33 -12.76 -21.33
N THR A 166 26.36 -13.44 -20.80
CA THR A 166 26.33 -14.87 -20.52
C THR A 166 26.16 -15.11 -19.03
N LEU A 167 25.17 -15.91 -18.64
CA LEU A 167 24.88 -16.24 -17.25
C LEU A 167 25.44 -17.60 -16.89
N CYS A 168 26.31 -17.65 -15.88
CA CYS A 168 26.77 -18.88 -15.26
C CYS A 168 26.26 -18.97 -13.83
N LEU A 169 25.66 -20.09 -13.46
CA LEU A 169 25.33 -20.36 -12.06
C LEU A 169 26.62 -20.51 -11.26
N ARG A 170 26.73 -19.76 -10.15
CA ARG A 170 27.82 -19.97 -9.22
C ARG A 170 27.53 -21.33 -8.50
N PRO A 171 28.47 -22.27 -8.45
CA PRO A 171 28.29 -23.46 -7.62
C PRO A 171 28.08 -23.03 -6.16
N ASP A 172 27.07 -23.58 -5.50
CA ASP A 172 26.78 -23.31 -4.10
C ASP A 172 27.95 -23.77 -3.23
N PRO A 173 28.56 -22.90 -2.41
CA PRO A 173 29.67 -23.28 -1.55
C PRO A 173 29.25 -24.27 -0.44
N ASP A 174 27.97 -24.40 -0.12
CA ASP A 174 27.44 -25.21 0.99
C ASP A 174 26.57 -26.42 0.59
N GLY A 175 26.51 -26.76 -0.70
CA GLY A 175 25.86 -28.02 -1.15
C GLY A 175 24.37 -28.18 -0.84
N THR A 176 23.67 -27.13 -0.38
CA THR A 176 22.21 -27.14 -0.18
C THR A 176 21.50 -26.73 -1.47
N GLY A 177 21.41 -27.67 -2.39
CA GLY A 177 20.81 -27.47 -3.68
C GLY A 177 19.37 -26.98 -3.60
N HIS A 178 19.16 -25.69 -3.84
CA HIS A 178 17.85 -25.16 -4.20
C HIS A 178 17.78 -25.12 -5.72
N ALA A 179 17.38 -26.24 -6.33
CA ALA A 179 17.05 -26.29 -7.74
C ALA A 179 15.86 -25.33 -8.00
N PRO A 180 15.95 -24.42 -8.98
CA PRO A 180 14.77 -23.65 -9.37
C PRO A 180 13.76 -24.61 -9.99
N ALA A 181 12.55 -24.66 -9.43
CA ALA A 181 11.43 -25.39 -10.01
C ALA A 181 11.21 -24.94 -11.46
N ALA A 182 11.09 -25.91 -12.34
CA ALA A 182 10.90 -25.79 -13.78
C ALA A 182 9.61 -25.05 -14.15
#